data_58f62446b353fa9dcc2a8feee2f42415
#
_entry.id   58f62446b353fa9dcc2a8feee2f42415
#
_cell.length_a   1.000
_cell.length_b   1.000
_cell.length_c   1.000
_cell.angle_alpha   90.00
_cell.angle_beta   90.00
_cell.angle_gamma   90.00
#
_symmetry.space_group_name_H-M   'P 1'
#
loop_
_entity.id
_entity.type
_entity.pdbx_description
1 polymer ?
#
loop_
_entity_poly.entity_id
_entity_poly.type
_entity_poly.pdbx_seq_one_letter_code
_entity_poly.pdbx_strand_id
1 'polypeptide(L)'
;EMVEVARALKEGRLGGAALDVTDPEPLPETSPLWDVPNLLITPHISGDHHLPQTWDKAVAIAARNLRHYLAGESLENQVDRKTGYKKSI
;
A
#
# COMPACT_ATOMS: atom_id res chain seq x y z
N GLU A 1 -2.50 -3.87 -14.01
CA GLU A 1 -3.28 -4.64 -13.01
C GLU A 1 -4.65 -4.01 -12.75
N MET A 2 -4.75 -2.70 -12.48
CA MET A 2 -6.05 -2.02 -12.32
C MET A 2 -6.90 -2.10 -13.58
N VAL A 3 -6.30 -2.04 -14.76
CA VAL A 3 -6.98 -2.18 -16.04
C VAL A 3 -7.64 -3.55 -16.17
N GLU A 4 -6.96 -4.60 -15.71
CA GLU A 4 -7.50 -5.95 -15.72
C GLU A 4 -8.67 -6.15 -14.74
N VAL A 5 -8.57 -5.51 -13.56
CA VAL A 5 -9.69 -5.49 -12.60
C VAL A 5 -10.90 -4.79 -13.19
N ALA A 6 -10.71 -3.62 -13.80
CA ALA A 6 -11.77 -2.87 -14.47
C ALA A 6 -12.42 -3.69 -15.59
N ARG A 7 -11.60 -4.37 -16.40
CA ARG A 7 -12.10 -5.24 -17.48
C ARG A 7 -12.92 -6.40 -16.92
N ALA A 8 -12.43 -7.08 -15.90
CA ALA A 8 -13.13 -8.17 -15.27
C ALA A 8 -14.49 -7.77 -14.68
N LEU A 9 -14.56 -6.58 -14.09
CA LEU A 9 -15.82 -6.02 -13.59
C LEU A 9 -16.80 -5.71 -14.73
N LYS A 10 -16.33 -5.09 -15.80
CA LYS A 10 -17.16 -4.76 -16.96
C LYS A 10 -17.67 -6.01 -17.68
N GLU A 11 -16.87 -7.06 -17.72
CA GLU A 11 -17.23 -8.33 -18.35
C GLU A 11 -18.07 -9.25 -17.43
N GLY A 12 -18.29 -8.84 -16.17
CA GLY A 12 -19.06 -9.63 -15.22
C GLY A 12 -18.31 -10.83 -14.63
N ARG A 13 -17.00 -10.92 -14.83
CA ARG A 13 -16.17 -11.99 -14.24
C ARG A 13 -15.90 -11.76 -12.74
N LEU A 14 -15.99 -10.51 -12.29
CA LEU A 14 -15.95 -10.13 -10.87
C LEU A 14 -17.28 -9.48 -10.51
N GLY A 15 -17.84 -9.84 -9.35
CA GLY A 15 -19.04 -9.22 -8.83
C GLY A 15 -18.82 -7.83 -8.24
N GLY A 16 -17.64 -7.58 -7.71
CA GLY A 16 -17.24 -6.30 -7.12
C GLY A 16 -15.75 -6.29 -6.79
N ALA A 17 -15.21 -5.11 -6.59
CA ALA A 17 -13.83 -4.91 -6.18
C ALA A 17 -13.69 -3.63 -5.36
N ALA A 18 -12.65 -3.56 -4.55
CA ALA A 18 -12.27 -2.37 -3.81
C ALA A 18 -10.77 -2.11 -3.99
N LEU A 19 -10.40 -0.89 -4.27
CA LEU A 19 -9.01 -0.46 -4.42
C LEU A 19 -8.72 0.65 -3.42
N ASP A 20 -7.74 0.43 -2.55
CA ASP A 20 -7.24 1.45 -1.65
C ASP A 20 -5.95 2.09 -2.18
N VAL A 21 -5.31 1.45 -3.14
CA VAL A 21 -4.07 1.91 -3.78
C VAL A 21 -4.30 1.97 -5.28
N THR A 22 -3.89 3.07 -5.88
CA THR A 22 -3.97 3.28 -7.33
C THR A 22 -2.61 3.68 -7.90
N ASP A 23 -2.45 3.50 -9.21
CA ASP A 23 -1.27 3.95 -9.95
C ASP A 23 -1.74 4.59 -11.27
N PRO A 24 -1.56 5.89 -11.46
CA PRO A 24 -0.95 6.86 -10.56
C PRO A 24 -1.80 7.18 -9.32
N GLU A 25 -1.16 7.73 -8.32
CA GLU A 25 -1.81 8.14 -7.08
C GLU A 25 -1.39 9.58 -6.73
N PRO A 26 -2.31 10.52 -6.48
CA PRO A 26 -3.77 10.34 -6.50
C PRO A 26 -4.31 10.01 -7.89
N LEU A 27 -5.45 9.31 -7.92
CA LEU A 27 -6.09 8.92 -9.17
C LEU A 27 -6.61 10.16 -9.90
N PRO A 28 -6.19 10.42 -11.16
CA PRO A 28 -6.66 11.59 -11.91
C PRO A 28 -8.17 11.62 -12.08
N GLU A 29 -8.76 12.82 -12.10
CA GLU A 29 -10.19 12.99 -12.32
C GLU A 29 -10.67 12.42 -13.64
N THR A 30 -9.77 12.38 -14.63
CA THR A 30 -10.04 11.85 -15.96
C THR A 30 -9.94 10.33 -16.07
N SER A 31 -9.57 9.68 -14.98
CA SER A 31 -9.40 8.21 -15.00
C SER A 31 -10.73 7.50 -15.27
N PRO A 32 -10.74 6.53 -16.20
CA PRO A 32 -11.93 5.72 -16.46
C PRO A 32 -12.32 4.82 -15.28
N LEU A 33 -11.45 4.64 -14.28
CA LEU A 33 -11.75 3.85 -13.11
C LEU A 33 -12.91 4.42 -12.28
N TRP A 34 -13.12 5.74 -12.32
CA TRP A 34 -14.23 6.38 -11.63
C TRP A 34 -15.62 5.92 -12.11
N ASP A 35 -15.70 5.50 -13.36
CA ASP A 35 -16.95 5.09 -14.01
C ASP A 35 -17.14 3.56 -14.08
N VAL A 36 -16.22 2.79 -13.49
CA VAL A 36 -16.32 1.32 -13.50
C VAL A 36 -17.39 0.88 -12.48
N PRO A 37 -18.37 0.05 -12.90
CA PRO A 37 -19.42 -0.42 -11.99
C PRO A 37 -18.85 -1.36 -10.93
N ASN A 38 -19.46 -1.32 -9.73
CA ASN A 38 -19.12 -2.20 -8.63
C ASN A 38 -17.65 -2.09 -8.16
N LEU A 39 -17.03 -0.94 -8.37
CA LEU A 39 -15.69 -0.63 -7.90
C LEU A 39 -15.76 0.45 -6.82
N LEU A 40 -15.27 0.10 -5.63
CA LEU A 40 -15.08 1.04 -4.53
C LEU A 40 -13.62 1.49 -4.53
N ILE A 41 -13.40 2.80 -4.46
CA ILE A 41 -12.06 3.38 -4.36
C ILE A 41 -11.97 4.16 -3.06
N THR A 42 -10.95 3.86 -2.26
CA THR A 42 -10.65 4.57 -1.02
C THR A 42 -9.29 5.27 -1.14
N PRO A 43 -9.04 6.36 -0.39
CA PRO A 43 -7.87 7.21 -0.62
C PRO A 43 -6.61 6.75 0.12
N HIS A 44 -6.22 5.48 -0.02
CA HIS A 44 -5.01 4.89 0.55
C HIS A 44 -4.94 5.06 2.09
N ILE A 45 -5.99 4.63 2.77
CA ILE A 45 -6.16 4.79 4.21
C ILE A 45 -6.33 3.49 5.00
N SER A 46 -6.36 2.34 4.33
CA SER A 46 -6.63 1.06 4.99
C SER A 46 -5.51 0.65 5.97
N GLY A 47 -4.29 1.10 5.73
CA GLY A 47 -3.14 0.85 6.59
C GLY A 47 -2.91 1.93 7.66
N ASP A 48 -3.84 2.87 7.83
CA ASP A 48 -3.71 3.94 8.80
C ASP A 48 -3.70 3.41 10.24
N HIS A 49 -3.35 4.28 11.20
CA HIS A 49 -3.07 3.93 12.60
C HIS A 49 -4.34 3.72 13.45
N HIS A 50 -5.36 3.10 12.88
CA HIS A 50 -6.61 2.83 13.59
C HIS A 50 -6.56 1.59 14.48
N LEU A 51 -5.62 0.67 14.22
CA LEU A 51 -5.44 -0.54 15.00
C LEU A 51 -4.28 -0.38 15.97
N PRO A 52 -4.48 -0.68 17.27
CA PRO A 52 -3.38 -0.65 18.26
C PRO A 52 -2.18 -1.48 17.84
N GLN A 53 -2.41 -2.63 17.19
CA GLN A 53 -1.35 -3.52 16.70
C GLN A 53 -0.43 -2.86 15.68
N THR A 54 -0.92 -1.93 14.89
CA THR A 54 -0.11 -1.17 13.92
C THR A 54 0.96 -0.34 14.64
N TRP A 55 0.57 0.37 15.69
CA TRP A 55 1.48 1.13 16.52
C TRP A 55 2.46 0.23 17.26
N ASP A 56 1.98 -0.87 17.86
CA ASP A 56 2.83 -1.81 18.59
C ASP A 56 3.93 -2.39 17.69
N LYS A 57 3.58 -2.78 16.46
CA LYS A 57 4.55 -3.29 15.48
C LYS A 57 5.56 -2.22 15.06
N ALA A 58 5.09 -1.00 14.78
CA ALA A 58 5.97 0.10 14.38
C ALA A 58 6.98 0.44 15.49
N VAL A 59 6.52 0.54 16.72
CA VAL A 59 7.38 0.82 17.90
C VAL A 59 8.36 -0.32 18.12
N ALA A 60 7.93 -1.57 17.98
CA ALA A 60 8.81 -2.73 18.13
C ALA A 60 9.94 -2.74 17.10
N ILE A 61 9.64 -2.45 15.83
CA ILE A 61 10.65 -2.36 14.77
C ILE A 61 11.61 -1.19 15.05
N ALA A 62 11.09 -0.03 15.44
CA ALA A 62 11.90 1.13 15.76
C ALA A 62 12.85 0.85 16.94
N ALA A 63 12.38 0.19 17.98
CA ALA A 63 13.19 -0.20 19.12
C ALA A 63 14.30 -1.19 18.75
N ARG A 64 13.98 -2.21 17.94
CA ARG A 64 14.99 -3.14 17.44
C ARG A 64 16.03 -2.42 16.58
N ASN A 65 15.60 -1.56 15.69
CA ASN A 65 16.49 -0.78 14.83
C ASN A 65 17.39 0.16 15.62
N LEU A 66 16.90 0.76 16.68
CA LEU A 66 17.73 1.58 17.56
C LEU A 66 18.83 0.72 18.20
N ARG A 67 18.50 -0.46 18.70
CA ARG A 67 19.50 -1.40 19.25
C ARG A 67 20.52 -1.82 18.20
N HIS A 68 20.07 -2.15 16.98
CA HIS A 68 20.95 -2.50 15.87
C HIS A 68 21.89 -1.34 15.51
N TYR A 69 21.36 -0.14 15.42
CA TYR A 69 22.15 1.05 15.13
C TYR A 69 23.25 1.27 16.18
N LEU A 70 22.92 1.19 17.47
CA LEU A 70 23.88 1.36 18.55
C LEU A 70 24.95 0.25 18.58
N ALA A 71 24.61 -0.95 18.11
CA ALA A 71 25.53 -2.08 18.02
C ALA A 71 26.32 -2.13 16.69
N GLY A 72 26.09 -1.21 15.77
CA GLY A 72 26.72 -1.22 14.45
C GLY A 72 26.20 -2.32 13.52
N GLU A 73 25.00 -2.87 13.78
CA GLU A 73 24.38 -3.91 12.99
C GLU A 73 23.46 -3.35 11.91
N SER A 74 23.12 -4.18 10.93
CA SER A 74 22.20 -3.79 9.87
C SER A 74 20.80 -3.54 10.41
N LEU A 75 20.13 -2.54 9.85
CA LEU A 75 18.75 -2.20 10.20
C LEU A 75 17.76 -3.03 9.43
N GLU A 76 16.62 -3.35 10.08
CA GLU A 76 15.48 -3.98 9.42
C GLU A 76 14.75 -2.95 8.55
N ASN A 77 14.16 -3.42 7.46
CA ASN A 77 13.31 -2.63 6.58
C ASN A 77 13.99 -1.35 6.02
N GLN A 78 15.28 -1.45 5.71
CA GLN A 78 15.95 -0.33 5.05
C GLN A 78 15.28 0.01 3.71
N VAL A 79 15.07 1.30 3.49
CA VAL A 79 14.51 1.80 2.24
C VAL A 79 15.62 2.02 1.21
N ASP A 80 15.41 1.48 0.02
CA ASP A 80 16.24 1.83 -1.13
C ASP A 80 15.82 3.20 -1.63
N ARG A 81 16.74 4.16 -1.61
CA ARG A 81 16.44 5.55 -2.01
C ARG A 81 16.10 5.70 -3.50
N LYS A 82 16.49 4.73 -4.33
CA LYS A 82 16.17 4.75 -5.76
C LYS A 82 14.75 4.31 -6.03
N THR A 83 14.29 3.28 -5.35
CA THR A 83 12.96 2.71 -5.56
C THR A 83 11.91 3.26 -4.60
N GLY A 84 12.32 3.80 -3.44
CA GLY A 84 11.42 4.23 -2.39
C GLY A 84 10.79 3.09 -1.58
N TYR A 85 11.20 1.85 -1.85
CA TYR A 85 10.69 0.66 -1.18
C TYR A 85 11.78 -0.05 -0.37
N LYS A 86 11.35 -1.00 0.45
CA LYS A 86 12.26 -1.84 1.21
C LYS A 86 13.28 -2.50 0.28
N LYS A 87 14.56 -2.47 0.68
CA LYS A 87 15.60 -3.18 -0.05
C LYS A 87 15.30 -4.68 -0.09
N SER A 88 15.45 -5.27 -1.27
CA SER A 88 15.49 -6.72 -1.42
C SER A 88 16.77 -7.25 -0.80
N ILE A 89 16.67 -8.40 -0.19
CA ILE A 89 17.82 -9.10 0.39
C ILE A 89 18.67 -9.68 -0.73
#